data_c50c32652c8c13819359dc98a1a85e92
#
_entry.id   c50c32652c8c13819359dc98a1a85e92
#
_cell.length_a   1.000
_cell.length_b   1.000
_cell.length_c   1.000
_cell.angle_alpha   90.00
_cell.angle_beta   90.00
_cell.angle_gamma   90.00
#
_symmetry.space_group_name_H-M   'P 1'
#
loop_
_entity.id
_entity.type
_entity.pdbx_description
1 polymer ?
#
loop_
_entity_poly.entity_id
_entity_poly.type
_entity_poly.pdbx_seq_one_letter_code
_entity_poly.pdbx_strand_id
1 'polypeptide(L)'
;MQVQMHNFWTVPEKCMIDKAEPLCYNPVVSSPGCTLAQGEENMKKPVIITADSTVDLSRELKERYDIRIIPLMITLGEDHFVDDGSSFTPLDMYERYHKDGLLPKTSAPGVQEFLEFFGPLVEQGCEIVHLDISAELSNTFNAARLAAAELEGVYVVDSRMLSTGVGLLAIEGAECRDRGMGAKEIAERLESLRQKVSTSFVLDTLEFMWKGGRCTGVTALGANLLKLKPALEMKDGKLGVYKKYRGNIDKVYEQYIRERLEGKKVRPGHIFLTESGEIEPEVVERVIALTKELSGCREVHHTMAGCTVATHCGPKTLGVLFIEE
;
A
#
# COMPACT_ATOMS: atom_id res chain seq x y z
N MET A 1 66.56 27.51 -14.17
CA MET A 1 65.45 28.10 -14.97
C MET A 1 64.18 27.57 -14.35
N GLN A 2 63.61 28.40 -13.45
CA GLN A 2 62.38 28.11 -12.72
C GLN A 2 61.16 28.37 -13.65
N VAL A 3 60.26 27.42 -13.75
CA VAL A 3 58.92 27.65 -14.35
C VAL A 3 57.87 27.49 -13.26
N GLN A 4 57.23 28.64 -13.01
CA GLN A 4 56.12 28.78 -12.06
C GLN A 4 54.90 28.01 -12.57
N MET A 5 54.32 27.18 -11.71
CA MET A 5 52.97 26.62 -11.89
C MET A 5 51.94 27.62 -11.36
N HIS A 6 51.11 28.11 -12.27
CA HIS A 6 49.94 28.91 -11.91
C HIS A 6 48.79 27.99 -11.57
N ASN A 7 48.29 28.17 -10.37
CA ASN A 7 47.02 27.63 -9.90
C ASN A 7 45.85 28.32 -10.61
N PHE A 8 45.06 27.56 -11.37
CA PHE A 8 43.71 27.96 -11.80
C PHE A 8 42.73 26.88 -11.44
N TRP A 9 42.18 26.99 -10.26
CA TRP A 9 40.86 26.43 -9.92
C TRP A 9 40.16 27.44 -9.03
N THR A 10 39.46 28.38 -9.63
CA THR A 10 38.40 29.13 -8.96
C THR A 10 37.11 28.32 -9.05
N VAL A 11 36.70 27.80 -7.92
CA VAL A 11 35.38 27.22 -7.72
C VAL A 11 34.37 28.36 -7.67
N PRO A 12 33.28 28.35 -8.45
CA PRO A 12 32.20 29.32 -8.26
C PRO A 12 31.51 29.03 -6.91
N GLU A 13 31.54 29.99 -6.01
CA GLU A 13 30.63 30.07 -4.89
C GLU A 13 29.19 30.18 -5.42
N LYS A 14 28.47 29.09 -5.43
CA LYS A 14 27.01 29.05 -5.28
C LYS A 14 26.53 27.60 -5.40
N CYS A 15 26.70 26.86 -4.36
CA CYS A 15 25.81 25.78 -3.95
C CYS A 15 26.00 25.61 -2.45
N MET A 16 25.43 26.53 -1.68
CA MET A 16 25.10 26.21 -0.30
C MET A 16 23.99 25.17 -0.37
N ILE A 17 24.38 23.95 -0.12
CA ILE A 17 23.42 22.89 0.25
C ILE A 17 22.83 23.37 1.57
N ASP A 18 21.63 23.93 1.50
CA ASP A 18 20.80 24.13 2.67
C ASP A 18 20.72 22.79 3.36
N LYS A 19 21.10 22.80 4.64
CA LYS A 19 20.91 21.67 5.54
C LYS A 19 19.49 21.23 5.39
N ALA A 20 19.30 19.97 4.98
CA ALA A 20 18.02 19.30 5.03
C ALA A 20 17.49 19.51 6.44
N GLU A 21 16.51 20.35 6.59
CA GLU A 21 15.67 20.35 7.79
C GLU A 21 15.06 18.95 7.89
N PRO A 22 14.98 18.38 9.10
CA PRO A 22 14.27 17.12 9.27
C PRO A 22 12.87 17.34 8.70
N LEU A 23 12.47 16.46 7.78
CA LEU A 23 11.12 16.42 7.20
C LEU A 23 10.14 16.36 8.35
N CYS A 24 9.72 17.54 8.81
CA CYS A 24 8.64 17.67 9.76
C CYS A 24 7.40 17.14 9.07
N TYR A 25 7.00 15.93 9.42
CA TYR A 25 5.66 15.45 9.24
C TYR A 25 4.72 16.53 9.78
N ASN A 26 4.07 17.25 8.88
CA ASN A 26 3.13 18.30 9.23
C ASN A 26 1.81 17.63 9.60
N PRO A 27 1.45 17.52 10.88
CA PRO A 27 0.13 17.07 11.28
C PRO A 27 -0.84 18.25 11.16
N VAL A 28 -1.20 18.62 9.94
CA VAL A 28 -2.21 19.65 9.73
C VAL A 28 -3.51 18.98 9.32
N VAL A 29 -4.31 18.64 10.33
CA VAL A 29 -5.68 19.13 10.42
C VAL A 29 -6.00 19.24 11.90
N SER A 30 -6.18 20.44 12.38
CA SER A 30 -6.74 20.72 13.70
C SER A 30 -8.19 20.23 13.74
N SER A 31 -8.38 19.03 14.26
CA SER A 31 -9.69 18.63 14.80
C SER A 31 -10.00 19.52 16.01
N PRO A 32 -11.25 19.93 16.21
CA PRO A 32 -11.61 20.85 17.31
C PRO A 32 -11.18 20.25 18.63
N GLY A 33 -10.48 21.07 19.42
CA GLY A 33 -9.77 20.71 20.63
C GLY A 33 -10.56 19.82 21.58
N CYS A 34 -9.94 18.74 21.99
CA CYS A 34 -10.30 17.99 23.17
C CYS A 34 -9.98 18.86 24.39
N THR A 35 -10.95 19.63 24.87
CA THR A 35 -10.91 20.28 26.16
C THR A 35 -11.05 19.20 27.23
N LEU A 36 -9.99 18.98 28.00
CA LEU A 36 -10.01 18.16 29.21
C LEU A 36 -11.04 18.71 30.19
N ALA A 37 -12.24 18.17 30.17
CA ALA A 37 -13.19 18.29 31.26
C ALA A 37 -12.82 17.27 32.33
N GLN A 38 -12.44 17.73 33.51
CA GLN A 38 -12.24 16.92 34.70
C GLN A 38 -13.58 16.31 35.13
N GLY A 39 -13.71 15.01 34.86
CA GLY A 39 -14.80 14.16 35.30
C GLY A 39 -14.41 12.74 34.95
N GLU A 40 -13.94 11.96 35.91
CA GLU A 40 -13.63 10.54 35.79
C GLU A 40 -14.92 9.76 35.64
N GLU A 41 -15.54 9.78 34.48
CA GLU A 41 -16.47 8.78 34.00
C GLU A 41 -15.88 8.18 32.73
N ASN A 42 -15.61 6.90 32.76
CA ASN A 42 -15.26 5.87 31.79
C ASN A 42 -15.43 6.26 30.29
N MET A 43 -14.80 7.37 29.87
CA MET A 43 -14.85 7.79 28.47
C MET A 43 -13.94 6.86 27.68
N LYS A 44 -14.51 6.12 26.73
CA LYS A 44 -13.73 5.32 25.77
C LYS A 44 -12.68 6.21 25.12
N LYS A 45 -11.42 5.76 25.15
CA LYS A 45 -10.34 6.45 24.45
C LYS A 45 -10.67 6.55 22.94
N PRO A 46 -10.34 7.67 22.29
CA PRO A 46 -10.48 7.77 20.84
C PRO A 46 -9.65 6.69 20.14
N VAL A 47 -10.23 6.03 19.14
CA VAL A 47 -9.52 5.02 18.35
C VAL A 47 -9.07 5.62 17.02
N ILE A 48 -7.80 5.46 16.69
CA ILE A 48 -7.22 5.88 15.41
C ILE A 48 -6.90 4.64 14.58
N ILE A 49 -7.33 4.64 13.32
CA ILE A 49 -6.96 3.62 12.35
C ILE A 49 -5.73 4.10 11.59
N THR A 50 -4.71 3.27 11.55
CA THR A 50 -3.46 3.56 10.83
C THR A 50 -3.09 2.38 9.93
N ALA A 51 -2.34 2.65 8.86
CA ALA A 51 -1.81 1.61 7.99
C ALA A 51 -0.45 2.00 7.41
N ASP A 52 0.28 1.04 6.85
CA ASP A 52 1.43 1.34 6.02
C ASP A 52 1.00 1.82 4.61
N SER A 53 1.92 2.40 3.83
CA SER A 53 1.59 2.99 2.52
C SER A 53 1.12 1.98 1.47
N THR A 54 1.35 0.68 1.70
CA THR A 54 0.89 -0.36 0.76
C THR A 54 -0.62 -0.56 0.75
N VAL A 55 -1.35 0.20 1.56
CA VAL A 55 -2.83 0.19 1.61
C VAL A 55 -3.47 0.63 0.29
N ASP A 56 -2.77 1.36 -0.55
CA ASP A 56 -3.14 1.84 -1.89
C ASP A 56 -4.51 2.53 -1.99
N LEU A 57 -5.01 3.06 -0.87
CA LEU A 57 -6.23 3.86 -0.85
C LEU A 57 -5.99 5.23 -1.48
N SER A 58 -6.97 5.71 -2.24
CA SER A 58 -6.93 7.08 -2.74
C SER A 58 -6.88 8.10 -1.59
N ARG A 59 -6.38 9.30 -1.89
CA ARG A 59 -6.35 10.39 -0.91
C ARG A 59 -7.73 10.66 -0.33
N GLU A 60 -8.76 10.69 -1.19
CA GLU A 60 -10.15 10.89 -0.78
C GLU A 60 -10.63 9.83 0.22
N LEU A 61 -10.32 8.55 -0.01
CA LEU A 61 -10.69 7.48 0.90
C LEU A 61 -9.93 7.56 2.23
N LYS A 62 -8.64 7.89 2.20
CA LYS A 62 -7.85 8.10 3.42
C LYS A 62 -8.41 9.24 4.27
N GLU A 63 -8.78 10.35 3.63
CA GLU A 63 -9.40 11.51 4.30
C GLU A 63 -10.82 11.18 4.80
N ARG A 64 -11.67 10.53 3.98
CA ARG A 64 -13.06 10.15 4.33
C ARG A 64 -13.13 9.25 5.57
N TYR A 65 -12.19 8.32 5.70
CA TYR A 65 -12.17 7.34 6.79
C TYR A 65 -11.19 7.68 7.90
N ASP A 66 -10.51 8.84 7.84
CA ASP A 66 -9.45 9.26 8.76
C ASP A 66 -8.46 8.12 9.04
N ILE A 67 -7.86 7.59 7.97
CA ILE A 67 -6.83 6.54 8.02
C ILE A 67 -5.47 7.21 7.87
N ARG A 68 -4.62 7.09 8.89
CA ARG A 68 -3.28 7.68 8.89
C ARG A 68 -2.26 6.69 8.37
N ILE A 69 -1.32 7.19 7.57
CA ILE A 69 -0.37 6.35 6.83
C ILE A 69 1.05 6.58 7.33
N ILE A 70 1.76 5.49 7.61
CA ILE A 70 3.22 5.48 7.70
C ILE A 70 3.79 5.03 6.34
N PRO A 71 4.60 5.87 5.67
CA PRO A 71 5.11 5.52 4.34
C PRO A 71 6.29 4.55 4.39
N LEU A 72 6.37 3.68 3.39
CA LEU A 72 7.58 2.94 3.05
C LEU A 72 8.50 3.83 2.20
N MET A 73 9.76 3.39 2.03
CA MET A 73 10.75 4.10 1.24
C MET A 73 11.04 3.37 -0.05
N ILE A 74 11.26 4.13 -1.11
CA ILE A 74 11.68 3.66 -2.43
C ILE A 74 13.10 4.16 -2.69
N THR A 75 13.99 3.26 -3.08
CA THR A 75 15.34 3.60 -3.52
C THR A 75 15.49 3.29 -5.01
N LEU A 76 15.89 4.26 -5.79
CA LEU A 76 16.13 4.14 -7.22
C LEU A 76 17.53 4.70 -7.59
N GLY A 77 18.49 3.80 -7.75
CA GLY A 77 19.89 4.20 -7.84
C GLY A 77 20.41 4.77 -6.53
N GLU A 78 20.79 6.05 -6.54
CA GLU A 78 21.23 6.82 -5.36
C GLU A 78 20.09 7.68 -4.76
N ASP A 79 18.97 7.79 -5.48
CA ASP A 79 17.82 8.60 -5.06
C ASP A 79 16.92 7.84 -4.10
N HIS A 80 16.38 8.56 -3.10
CA HIS A 80 15.44 8.03 -2.11
C HIS A 80 14.14 8.82 -2.16
N PHE A 81 13.01 8.11 -2.18
CA PHE A 81 11.67 8.68 -2.24
C PHE A 81 10.79 8.08 -1.16
N VAL A 82 9.83 8.85 -0.72
CA VAL A 82 8.78 8.41 0.20
C VAL A 82 7.60 7.89 -0.62
N ASP A 83 7.06 6.74 -0.26
CA ASP A 83 5.86 6.17 -0.90
C ASP A 83 4.59 6.83 -0.33
N ASP A 84 4.42 8.12 -0.60
CA ASP A 84 3.29 8.94 -0.12
C ASP A 84 2.14 9.06 -1.15
N GLY A 85 2.35 8.51 -2.36
CA GLY A 85 1.40 8.56 -3.47
C GLY A 85 1.32 9.92 -4.18
N SER A 86 2.24 10.86 -3.90
CA SER A 86 2.21 12.21 -4.47
C SER A 86 3.56 12.75 -4.91
N SER A 87 4.60 12.62 -4.11
CA SER A 87 5.93 13.18 -4.39
C SER A 87 6.70 12.41 -5.46
N PHE A 88 6.44 11.10 -5.56
CA PHE A 88 6.98 10.19 -6.55
C PHE A 88 5.94 9.13 -6.88
N THR A 89 5.60 8.97 -8.16
CA THR A 89 4.51 8.11 -8.60
C THR A 89 5.02 6.85 -9.31
N PRO A 90 4.20 5.79 -9.45
CA PRO A 90 4.56 4.63 -10.27
C PRO A 90 4.92 5.00 -11.72
N LEU A 91 4.27 6.01 -12.30
CA LEU A 91 4.58 6.45 -13.66
C LEU A 91 5.97 7.07 -13.74
N ASP A 92 6.36 7.94 -12.78
CA ASP A 92 7.71 8.50 -12.69
C ASP A 92 8.76 7.37 -12.52
N MET A 93 8.43 6.37 -11.72
CA MET A 93 9.28 5.20 -11.48
C MET A 93 9.49 4.38 -12.75
N TYR A 94 8.42 4.12 -13.52
CA TYR A 94 8.50 3.37 -14.78
C TYR A 94 9.23 4.18 -15.88
N GLU A 95 9.02 5.50 -15.96
CA GLU A 95 9.77 6.35 -16.86
C GLU A 95 11.28 6.23 -16.62
N ARG A 96 11.71 6.29 -15.35
CA ARG A 96 13.12 6.08 -14.96
C ARG A 96 13.60 4.67 -15.28
N TYR A 97 12.77 3.66 -15.04
CA TYR A 97 13.08 2.29 -15.39
C TYR A 97 13.28 2.11 -16.91
N HIS A 98 12.38 2.64 -17.73
CA HIS A 98 12.47 2.55 -19.20
C HIS A 98 13.69 3.31 -19.75
N LYS A 99 14.05 4.43 -19.13
CA LYS A 99 15.17 5.25 -19.55
C LYS A 99 16.53 4.68 -19.13
N ASP A 100 16.66 4.28 -17.88
CA ASP A 100 17.95 4.02 -17.24
C ASP A 100 18.15 2.52 -16.94
N GLY A 101 17.12 1.69 -17.09
CA GLY A 101 17.14 0.27 -16.74
C GLY A 101 17.23 0.01 -15.22
N LEU A 102 17.08 1.04 -14.39
CA LEU A 102 17.20 0.95 -12.95
C LEU A 102 15.91 0.37 -12.34
N LEU A 103 16.07 -0.71 -11.60
CA LEU A 103 14.95 -1.26 -10.82
C LEU A 103 14.90 -0.63 -9.45
N PRO A 104 13.71 -0.17 -9.02
CA PRO A 104 13.53 0.34 -7.68
C PRO A 104 13.66 -0.78 -6.63
N LYS A 105 14.02 -0.38 -5.42
CA LYS A 105 14.02 -1.23 -4.23
C LYS A 105 13.12 -0.59 -3.18
N THR A 106 12.47 -1.41 -2.37
CA THR A 106 11.60 -0.96 -1.29
C THR A 106 12.21 -1.27 0.06
N SER A 107 12.00 -0.41 1.04
CA SER A 107 12.36 -0.66 2.43
C SER A 107 11.20 -0.32 3.37
N ALA A 108 10.99 -1.23 4.33
CA ALA A 108 10.00 -1.05 5.38
C ALA A 108 10.50 -0.05 6.42
N PRO A 109 9.60 0.69 7.10
CA PRO A 109 9.94 1.44 8.30
C PRO A 109 10.51 0.51 9.37
N GLY A 110 11.48 1.00 10.16
CA GLY A 110 12.02 0.30 11.31
C GLY A 110 11.22 0.55 12.57
N VAL A 111 11.66 -0.05 13.68
CA VAL A 111 10.99 0.09 14.99
C VAL A 111 10.95 1.54 15.46
N GLN A 112 12.04 2.28 15.22
CA GLN A 112 12.14 3.67 15.65
C GLN A 112 11.13 4.58 14.93
N GLU A 113 10.98 4.41 13.61
CA GLU A 113 10.00 5.17 12.82
C GLU A 113 8.56 4.86 13.26
N PHE A 114 8.28 3.63 13.66
CA PHE A 114 6.98 3.27 14.24
C PHE A 114 6.77 3.89 15.63
N LEU A 115 7.78 3.94 16.48
CA LEU A 115 7.69 4.63 17.77
C LEU A 115 7.43 6.14 17.58
N GLU A 116 8.09 6.76 16.62
CA GLU A 116 7.88 8.18 16.28
C GLU A 116 6.48 8.43 15.67
N PHE A 117 5.92 7.44 14.99
CA PHE A 117 4.58 7.52 14.39
C PHE A 117 3.46 7.27 15.42
N PHE A 118 3.59 6.25 16.28
CA PHE A 118 2.57 5.91 17.28
C PHE A 118 2.64 6.77 18.53
N GLY A 119 3.85 7.10 19.00
CA GLY A 119 4.08 7.79 20.27
C GLY A 119 3.21 9.04 20.47
N PRO A 120 3.24 10.02 19.54
CA PRO A 120 2.43 11.23 19.68
C PRO A 120 0.92 10.97 19.76
N LEU A 121 0.41 9.90 19.14
CA LEU A 121 -1.01 9.53 19.18
C LEU A 121 -1.39 8.94 20.56
N VAL A 122 -0.52 8.08 21.09
CA VAL A 122 -0.70 7.48 22.41
C VAL A 122 -0.60 8.56 23.50
N GLU A 123 0.35 9.51 23.39
CA GLU A 123 0.49 10.66 24.31
C GLU A 123 -0.75 11.56 24.31
N GLN A 124 -1.48 11.63 23.20
CA GLN A 124 -2.78 12.32 23.10
C GLN A 124 -3.94 11.53 23.72
N GLY A 125 -3.67 10.36 24.30
CA GLY A 125 -4.68 9.50 24.92
C GLY A 125 -5.48 8.64 23.95
N CYS A 126 -5.01 8.47 22.70
CA CYS A 126 -5.67 7.61 21.70
C CYS A 126 -5.25 6.14 21.84
N GLU A 127 -6.12 5.24 21.45
CA GLU A 127 -5.77 3.86 21.11
C GLU A 127 -5.59 3.75 19.59
N ILE A 128 -4.73 2.84 19.15
CA ILE A 128 -4.38 2.69 17.74
C ILE A 128 -4.70 1.27 17.28
N VAL A 129 -5.33 1.14 16.11
CA VAL A 129 -5.38 -0.11 15.35
C VAL A 129 -4.58 0.09 14.08
N HIS A 130 -3.45 -0.59 13.97
CA HIS A 130 -2.54 -0.50 12.84
C HIS A 130 -2.61 -1.73 11.96
N LEU A 131 -2.65 -1.51 10.64
CA LEU A 131 -2.68 -2.58 9.64
C LEU A 131 -1.44 -2.49 8.75
N ASP A 132 -0.76 -3.61 8.59
CA ASP A 132 0.39 -3.74 7.70
C ASP A 132 0.10 -4.71 6.55
N ILE A 133 0.87 -4.56 5.48
CA ILE A 133 1.02 -5.61 4.46
C ILE A 133 1.40 -6.94 5.13
N SER A 134 1.03 -8.06 4.49
CA SER A 134 1.32 -9.40 4.99
C SER A 134 2.75 -9.56 5.50
N ALA A 135 2.90 -10.12 6.69
CA ALA A 135 4.18 -10.46 7.31
C ALA A 135 5.03 -11.45 6.47
N GLU A 136 4.40 -12.18 5.54
CA GLU A 136 5.10 -13.08 4.60
C GLU A 136 5.73 -12.32 3.41
N LEU A 137 5.36 -11.04 3.19
CA LEU A 137 5.84 -10.21 2.09
C LEU A 137 6.84 -9.13 2.53
N SER A 138 6.70 -8.63 3.76
CA SER A 138 7.52 -7.54 4.31
C SER A 138 7.78 -7.74 5.80
N ASN A 139 8.84 -7.11 6.30
CA ASN A 139 9.13 -7.06 7.74
C ASN A 139 8.36 -5.93 8.46
N THR A 140 7.52 -5.17 7.75
CA THR A 140 6.78 -4.01 8.27
C THR A 140 5.99 -4.39 9.52
N PHE A 141 5.17 -5.44 9.44
CA PHE A 141 4.40 -5.96 10.59
C PHE A 141 5.27 -6.28 11.82
N ASN A 142 6.43 -6.92 11.64
CA ASN A 142 7.29 -7.24 12.78
C ASN A 142 7.86 -5.99 13.43
N ALA A 143 8.25 -4.98 12.65
CA ALA A 143 8.74 -3.72 13.18
C ALA A 143 7.64 -2.96 13.93
N ALA A 144 6.43 -2.86 13.35
CA ALA A 144 5.26 -2.26 13.99
C ALA A 144 4.92 -2.96 15.32
N ARG A 145 4.91 -4.31 15.33
CA ARG A 145 4.62 -5.10 16.53
C ARG A 145 5.64 -4.90 17.63
N LEU A 146 6.92 -4.77 17.29
CA LEU A 146 7.98 -4.49 18.27
C LEU A 146 7.80 -3.10 18.86
N ALA A 147 7.51 -2.09 18.06
CA ALA A 147 7.23 -0.74 18.54
C ALA A 147 5.96 -0.69 19.44
N ALA A 148 4.90 -1.38 19.02
CA ALA A 148 3.66 -1.46 19.78
C ALA A 148 3.84 -2.13 21.15
N ALA A 149 4.82 -3.02 21.31
CA ALA A 149 5.11 -3.67 22.59
C ALA A 149 5.67 -2.71 23.65
N GLU A 150 6.16 -1.53 23.24
CA GLU A 150 6.66 -0.47 24.12
C GLU A 150 5.58 0.58 24.46
N LEU A 151 4.39 0.46 23.88
CA LEU A 151 3.31 1.45 23.98
C LEU A 151 2.01 0.76 24.43
N GLU A 152 1.24 1.45 25.29
CA GLU A 152 -0.09 0.97 25.68
C GLU A 152 -1.16 1.40 24.68
N GLY A 153 -2.09 0.50 24.36
CA GLY A 153 -3.24 0.80 23.52
C GLY A 153 -2.96 0.76 22.02
N VAL A 154 -1.85 0.15 21.58
CA VAL A 154 -1.52 -0.06 20.16
C VAL A 154 -1.73 -1.53 19.79
N TYR A 155 -2.63 -1.77 18.84
CA TYR A 155 -2.99 -3.11 18.34
C TYR A 155 -2.59 -3.23 16.88
N VAL A 156 -1.62 -4.09 16.60
CA VAL A 156 -1.09 -4.30 15.24
C VAL A 156 -1.69 -5.55 14.63
N VAL A 157 -2.27 -5.42 13.45
CA VAL A 157 -2.94 -6.48 12.71
C VAL A 157 -2.13 -6.86 11.47
N ASP A 158 -1.65 -8.10 11.41
CA ASP A 158 -1.17 -8.68 10.15
C ASP A 158 -2.36 -8.87 9.22
N SER A 159 -2.49 -8.05 8.19
CA SER A 159 -3.60 -8.14 7.24
C SER A 159 -3.62 -9.46 6.48
N ARG A 160 -2.45 -10.11 6.30
CA ARG A 160 -2.21 -11.22 5.36
C ARG A 160 -2.58 -10.90 3.92
N MET A 161 -2.68 -9.62 3.60
CA MET A 161 -3.06 -9.09 2.30
C MET A 161 -1.99 -8.12 1.79
N LEU A 162 -2.23 -7.55 0.62
CA LEU A 162 -1.48 -6.45 0.03
C LEU A 162 -2.43 -5.47 -0.63
N SER A 163 -1.95 -4.26 -0.92
CA SER A 163 -2.66 -3.25 -1.69
C SER A 163 -4.04 -2.92 -1.07
N THR A 164 -5.03 -2.63 -1.86
CA THR A 164 -6.39 -2.34 -1.40
C THR A 164 -7.09 -3.51 -0.70
N GLY A 165 -6.47 -4.70 -0.63
CA GLY A 165 -6.88 -5.76 0.30
C GLY A 165 -6.65 -5.37 1.76
N VAL A 166 -5.53 -4.68 2.06
CA VAL A 166 -5.31 -4.00 3.35
C VAL A 166 -6.29 -2.84 3.50
N GLY A 167 -6.52 -2.09 2.40
CA GLY A 167 -7.46 -0.98 2.35
C GLY A 167 -8.89 -1.36 2.75
N LEU A 168 -9.39 -2.50 2.29
CA LEU A 168 -10.70 -3.03 2.68
C LEU A 168 -10.80 -3.28 4.18
N LEU A 169 -9.75 -3.80 4.79
CA LEU A 169 -9.69 -4.02 6.24
C LEU A 169 -9.58 -2.68 7.00
N ALA A 170 -8.81 -1.72 6.49
CA ALA A 170 -8.67 -0.41 7.10
C ALA A 170 -10.00 0.37 7.09
N ILE A 171 -10.75 0.31 5.99
CA ILE A 171 -12.11 0.89 5.91
C ILE A 171 -13.06 0.21 6.89
N GLU A 172 -13.08 -1.12 6.96
CA GLU A 172 -13.91 -1.84 7.96
C GLU A 172 -13.54 -1.44 9.39
N GLY A 173 -12.24 -1.29 9.68
CA GLY A 173 -11.75 -0.80 10.98
C GLY A 173 -12.29 0.59 11.31
N ALA A 174 -12.25 1.52 10.35
CA ALA A 174 -12.79 2.87 10.51
C ALA A 174 -14.31 2.85 10.71
N GLU A 175 -15.04 2.06 9.94
CA GLU A 175 -16.49 1.90 10.12
C GLU A 175 -16.85 1.28 11.49
N CYS A 176 -16.02 0.34 12.00
CA CYS A 176 -16.20 -0.21 13.35
C CYS A 176 -15.94 0.86 14.42
N ARG A 177 -14.90 1.66 14.29
CA ARG A 177 -14.62 2.82 15.14
C ARG A 177 -15.82 3.78 15.18
N ASP A 178 -16.35 4.12 14.02
CA ASP A 178 -17.47 5.07 13.90
C ASP A 178 -18.77 4.51 14.51
N ARG A 179 -18.89 3.17 14.60
CA ARG A 179 -19.95 2.50 15.37
C ARG A 179 -19.64 2.41 16.89
N GLY A 180 -18.52 2.97 17.35
CA GLY A 180 -18.14 3.03 18.75
C GLY A 180 -17.50 1.75 19.30
N MET A 181 -16.93 0.88 18.45
CA MET A 181 -16.14 -0.28 18.91
C MET A 181 -14.81 0.19 19.51
N GLY A 182 -14.29 -0.55 20.50
CA GLY A 182 -12.97 -0.33 21.07
C GLY A 182 -11.84 -0.89 20.19
N ALA A 183 -10.62 -0.36 20.33
CA ALA A 183 -9.49 -0.73 19.48
C ALA A 183 -9.18 -2.23 19.49
N LYS A 184 -9.17 -2.86 20.66
CA LYS A 184 -8.95 -4.30 20.78
C LYS A 184 -10.02 -5.12 20.03
N GLU A 185 -11.29 -4.75 20.20
CA GLU A 185 -12.41 -5.42 19.54
C GLU A 185 -12.34 -5.27 18.01
N ILE A 186 -11.94 -4.07 17.54
CA ILE A 186 -11.70 -3.81 16.12
C ILE A 186 -10.59 -4.74 15.60
N ALA A 187 -9.44 -4.80 16.28
CA ALA A 187 -8.32 -5.64 15.87
C ALA A 187 -8.72 -7.11 15.75
N GLU A 188 -9.40 -7.67 16.76
CA GLU A 188 -9.90 -9.05 16.76
C GLU A 188 -10.88 -9.31 15.58
N ARG A 189 -11.76 -8.34 15.31
CA ARG A 189 -12.68 -8.42 14.18
C ARG A 189 -11.95 -8.43 12.84
N LEU A 190 -10.96 -7.56 12.66
CA LEU A 190 -10.17 -7.50 11.42
C LEU A 190 -9.34 -8.76 11.20
N GLU A 191 -8.79 -9.36 12.25
CA GLU A 191 -8.11 -10.65 12.17
C GLU A 191 -9.03 -11.79 11.73
N SER A 192 -10.29 -11.78 12.14
CA SER A 192 -11.28 -12.72 11.65
C SER A 192 -11.69 -12.43 10.20
N LEU A 193 -11.93 -11.16 9.87
CA LEU A 193 -12.42 -10.73 8.56
C LEU A 193 -11.40 -10.94 7.44
N ARG A 194 -10.09 -10.82 7.71
CA ARG A 194 -9.03 -10.98 6.70
C ARG A 194 -9.10 -12.29 5.93
N GLN A 195 -9.68 -13.35 6.50
CA GLN A 195 -9.87 -14.63 5.84
C GLN A 195 -10.91 -14.59 4.71
N LYS A 196 -11.78 -13.59 4.71
CA LYS A 196 -12.81 -13.35 3.69
C LYS A 196 -12.37 -12.33 2.63
N VAL A 197 -11.21 -11.72 2.79
CA VAL A 197 -10.68 -10.77 1.81
C VAL A 197 -10.10 -11.54 0.62
N SER A 198 -10.68 -11.32 -0.54
CA SER A 198 -10.22 -11.87 -1.81
C SER A 198 -9.31 -10.85 -2.49
N THR A 199 -8.02 -11.13 -2.52
CA THR A 199 -7.01 -10.28 -3.17
C THR A 199 -6.35 -11.04 -4.30
N SER A 200 -6.52 -10.55 -5.52
CA SER A 200 -5.86 -11.13 -6.70
C SER A 200 -5.58 -10.05 -7.74
N PHE A 201 -4.65 -10.33 -8.62
CA PHE A 201 -4.27 -9.45 -9.73
C PHE A 201 -3.64 -10.24 -10.87
N VAL A 202 -3.70 -9.67 -12.08
CA VAL A 202 -3.07 -10.22 -13.28
C VAL A 202 -1.96 -9.29 -13.75
N LEU A 203 -0.83 -9.90 -14.13
CA LEU A 203 0.38 -9.21 -14.55
C LEU A 203 0.54 -9.25 -16.08
N ASP A 204 1.03 -8.16 -16.66
CA ASP A 204 1.50 -8.17 -18.04
C ASP A 204 2.85 -8.87 -18.19
N THR A 205 3.75 -8.70 -17.23
CA THR A 205 5.08 -9.32 -17.19
C THR A 205 5.42 -9.84 -15.79
N LEU A 206 6.25 -10.86 -15.73
CA LEU A 206 6.79 -11.39 -14.47
C LEU A 206 8.14 -10.80 -14.07
N GLU A 207 8.67 -9.91 -14.86
CA GLU A 207 10.04 -9.39 -14.67
C GLU A 207 10.21 -8.74 -13.30
N PHE A 208 9.31 -7.83 -12.95
CA PHE A 208 9.33 -7.10 -11.67
C PHE A 208 9.13 -8.05 -10.49
N MET A 209 8.17 -8.95 -10.59
CA MET A 209 7.86 -9.94 -9.55
C MET A 209 9.05 -10.90 -9.31
N TRP A 210 9.70 -11.34 -10.38
CA TRP A 210 10.87 -12.22 -10.30
C TRP A 210 12.07 -11.51 -9.67
N LYS A 211 12.37 -10.30 -10.13
CA LYS A 211 13.47 -9.48 -9.60
C LYS A 211 13.19 -9.00 -8.18
N GLY A 212 11.93 -8.76 -7.84
CA GLY A 212 11.48 -8.37 -6.50
C GLY A 212 11.49 -9.50 -5.46
N GLY A 213 11.47 -10.76 -5.88
CA GLY A 213 11.63 -11.94 -5.01
C GLY A 213 10.48 -12.18 -4.00
N ARG A 214 9.29 -11.58 -4.18
CA ARG A 214 8.14 -11.71 -3.27
C ARG A 214 7.13 -12.80 -3.64
N CYS A 215 7.40 -13.54 -4.72
CA CYS A 215 6.56 -14.68 -5.12
C CYS A 215 7.41 -15.93 -5.35
N THR A 216 7.36 -16.87 -4.44
CA THR A 216 8.12 -18.13 -4.54
C THR A 216 7.65 -19.01 -5.70
N GLY A 217 6.36 -18.90 -6.09
CA GLY A 217 5.78 -19.65 -7.22
C GLY A 217 6.27 -19.18 -8.60
N VAL A 218 6.83 -17.98 -8.72
CA VAL A 218 7.32 -17.43 -10.00
C VAL A 218 8.61 -18.10 -10.43
N THR A 219 9.49 -18.44 -9.51
CA THR A 219 10.76 -19.13 -9.82
C THR A 219 10.56 -20.53 -10.44
N ALA A 220 9.45 -21.18 -10.13
CA ALA A 220 9.09 -22.49 -10.67
C ALA A 220 8.56 -22.45 -12.11
N LEU A 221 8.30 -21.26 -12.67
CA LEU A 221 7.65 -21.13 -13.98
C LEU A 221 8.62 -21.25 -15.18
N GLY A 222 9.93 -21.12 -14.96
CA GLY A 222 10.98 -21.32 -16.00
C GLY A 222 11.01 -20.25 -17.10
N ALA A 223 11.89 -20.43 -18.10
CA ALA A 223 12.17 -19.42 -19.13
C ALA A 223 11.08 -19.17 -20.19
N ASN A 224 10.00 -19.96 -20.21
CA ASN A 224 8.91 -19.82 -21.21
C ASN A 224 7.85 -18.74 -20.88
N LEU A 225 8.20 -17.78 -20.00
CA LEU A 225 7.27 -16.84 -19.36
C LEU A 225 6.88 -15.63 -20.21
N LEU A 226 7.64 -15.30 -21.25
CA LEU A 226 7.50 -14.06 -22.04
C LEU A 226 6.15 -13.90 -22.78
N LYS A 227 5.32 -14.95 -22.84
CA LYS A 227 4.02 -14.91 -23.53
C LYS A 227 2.82 -15.22 -22.61
N LEU A 228 3.09 -15.37 -21.31
CA LEU A 228 2.06 -15.67 -20.33
C LEU A 228 1.69 -14.40 -19.55
N LYS A 229 0.40 -14.28 -19.24
CA LYS A 229 -0.14 -13.26 -18.34
C LYS A 229 -0.59 -14.00 -17.08
N PRO A 230 0.27 -14.11 -16.07
CA PRO A 230 -0.07 -14.84 -14.85
C PRO A 230 -1.01 -14.02 -13.96
N ALA A 231 -1.97 -14.72 -13.37
CA ALA A 231 -2.77 -14.17 -12.30
C ALA A 231 -2.33 -14.77 -10.97
N LEU A 232 -2.15 -13.89 -10.01
CA LEU A 232 -1.70 -14.19 -8.66
C LEU A 232 -2.82 -13.92 -7.65
N GLU A 233 -2.81 -14.66 -6.54
CA GLU A 233 -3.71 -14.40 -5.42
C GLU A 233 -2.99 -14.52 -4.09
N MET A 234 -3.53 -13.82 -3.10
CA MET A 234 -3.12 -13.99 -1.70
C MET A 234 -3.85 -15.19 -1.10
N LYS A 235 -3.07 -16.09 -0.50
CA LYS A 235 -3.61 -17.22 0.25
C LYS A 235 -2.74 -17.45 1.48
N ASP A 236 -3.36 -17.44 2.65
CA ASP A 236 -2.68 -17.61 3.94
C ASP A 236 -1.49 -16.65 4.13
N GLY A 237 -1.60 -15.40 3.65
CA GLY A 237 -0.58 -14.38 3.71
C GLY A 237 0.50 -14.49 2.63
N LYS A 238 0.48 -15.51 1.80
CA LYS A 238 1.47 -15.76 0.74
C LYS A 238 0.91 -15.46 -0.64
N LEU A 239 1.80 -15.01 -1.50
CA LEU A 239 1.47 -14.73 -2.88
C LEU A 239 1.77 -15.96 -3.76
N GLY A 240 0.78 -16.42 -4.51
CA GLY A 240 0.88 -17.57 -5.39
C GLY A 240 0.25 -17.35 -6.76
N VAL A 241 0.79 -18.02 -7.78
CA VAL A 241 0.19 -18.05 -9.13
C VAL A 241 -0.93 -19.06 -9.14
N TYR A 242 -2.18 -18.62 -9.36
CA TYR A 242 -3.33 -19.52 -9.44
C TYR A 242 -3.77 -19.79 -10.88
N LYS A 243 -3.48 -18.86 -11.82
CA LYS A 243 -3.85 -19.02 -13.23
C LYS A 243 -2.84 -18.39 -14.17
N LYS A 244 -2.85 -18.83 -15.42
CA LYS A 244 -1.99 -18.33 -16.50
C LYS A 244 -2.84 -18.07 -17.73
N TYR A 245 -2.93 -16.80 -18.13
CA TYR A 245 -3.60 -16.39 -19.36
C TYR A 245 -2.61 -16.26 -20.52
N ARG A 246 -3.13 -16.11 -21.73
CA ARG A 246 -2.37 -15.86 -22.96
C ARG A 246 -3.09 -14.85 -23.82
N GLY A 247 -2.33 -14.09 -24.59
CA GLY A 247 -2.85 -13.12 -25.56
C GLY A 247 -2.64 -11.68 -25.14
N ASN A 248 -3.44 -10.79 -25.71
CA ASN A 248 -3.41 -9.36 -25.40
C ASN A 248 -3.92 -9.12 -23.99
N ILE A 249 -3.19 -8.30 -23.22
CA ILE A 249 -3.48 -8.07 -21.80
C ILE A 249 -4.85 -7.42 -21.59
N ASP A 250 -5.32 -6.54 -22.49
CA ASP A 250 -6.61 -5.86 -22.35
C ASP A 250 -7.79 -6.84 -22.38
N LYS A 251 -7.70 -7.88 -23.24
CA LYS A 251 -8.70 -8.97 -23.28
C LYS A 251 -8.58 -9.88 -22.07
N VAL A 252 -7.37 -10.05 -21.56
CA VAL A 252 -7.11 -10.85 -20.36
C VAL A 252 -7.73 -10.19 -19.14
N TYR A 253 -7.72 -8.87 -19.02
CA TYR A 253 -8.38 -8.17 -17.89
C TYR A 253 -9.87 -8.53 -17.81
N GLU A 254 -10.60 -8.44 -18.92
CA GLU A 254 -12.02 -8.75 -18.92
C GLU A 254 -12.29 -10.23 -18.56
N GLN A 255 -11.50 -11.15 -19.13
CA GLN A 255 -11.60 -12.58 -18.80
C GLN A 255 -11.29 -12.83 -17.31
N TYR A 256 -10.24 -12.22 -16.79
CA TYR A 256 -9.84 -12.32 -15.40
C TYR A 256 -10.94 -11.82 -14.44
N ILE A 257 -11.52 -10.64 -14.71
CA ILE A 257 -12.58 -10.05 -13.89
C ILE A 257 -13.82 -10.95 -13.87
N ARG A 258 -14.26 -11.45 -15.05
CA ARG A 258 -15.39 -12.37 -15.12
C ARG A 258 -15.14 -13.61 -14.26
N GLU A 259 -13.99 -14.24 -14.41
CA GLU A 259 -13.64 -15.44 -13.64
C GLU A 259 -13.50 -15.21 -12.14
N ARG A 260 -13.12 -14.00 -11.73
CA ARG A 260 -13.01 -13.66 -10.31
C ARG A 260 -14.35 -13.34 -9.65
N LEU A 261 -15.32 -12.84 -10.41
CA LEU A 261 -16.59 -12.35 -9.88
C LEU A 261 -17.78 -13.26 -10.17
N GLU A 262 -17.77 -13.98 -11.31
CA GLU A 262 -18.87 -14.88 -11.66
C GLU A 262 -19.07 -15.97 -10.60
N GLY A 263 -20.30 -16.06 -10.08
CA GLY A 263 -20.69 -17.02 -9.03
C GLY A 263 -20.15 -16.71 -7.63
N LYS A 264 -19.44 -15.61 -7.46
CA LYS A 264 -18.98 -15.16 -6.13
C LYS A 264 -20.04 -14.31 -5.44
N LYS A 265 -20.15 -14.51 -4.14
CA LYS A 265 -20.96 -13.64 -3.27
C LYS A 265 -20.07 -12.54 -2.72
N VAL A 266 -20.06 -11.43 -3.45
CA VAL A 266 -19.32 -10.24 -3.02
C VAL A 266 -20.14 -9.53 -1.95
N ARG A 267 -19.51 -9.24 -0.79
CA ARG A 267 -20.15 -8.48 0.28
C ARG A 267 -20.54 -7.08 -0.25
N PRO A 268 -21.80 -6.66 -0.07
CA PRO A 268 -22.21 -5.31 -0.47
C PRO A 268 -21.39 -4.23 0.23
N GLY A 269 -20.97 -3.22 -0.50
CA GLY A 269 -20.15 -2.10 0.00
C GLY A 269 -19.06 -1.77 -0.99
N HIS A 270 -17.82 -2.13 -0.66
CA HIS A 270 -16.63 -1.73 -1.40
C HIS A 270 -16.06 -2.89 -2.22
N ILE A 271 -15.70 -2.60 -3.46
CA ILE A 271 -14.85 -3.43 -4.32
C ILE A 271 -13.82 -2.53 -4.98
N PHE A 272 -12.58 -3.00 -5.07
CA PHE A 272 -11.48 -2.26 -5.65
C PHE A 272 -11.03 -2.87 -6.97
N LEU A 273 -10.81 -2.00 -7.94
CA LEU A 273 -9.98 -2.20 -9.11
C LEU A 273 -8.72 -1.39 -8.90
N THR A 274 -7.60 -2.05 -8.63
CA THR A 274 -6.32 -1.38 -8.39
C THR A 274 -5.37 -1.70 -9.53
N GLU A 275 -4.85 -0.67 -10.17
CA GLU A 275 -3.87 -0.80 -11.23
C GLU A 275 -2.50 -0.25 -10.82
N SER A 276 -1.46 -0.59 -11.58
CA SER A 276 -0.10 -0.10 -11.35
C SER A 276 0.40 0.89 -12.40
N GLY A 277 -0.47 1.40 -13.26
CA GLY A 277 -0.16 2.35 -14.34
C GLY A 277 0.05 1.70 -15.71
N GLU A 278 0.14 2.56 -16.73
CA GLU A 278 0.31 2.23 -18.15
C GLU A 278 -0.84 1.41 -18.77
N ILE A 279 -2.04 1.46 -18.20
CA ILE A 279 -3.26 0.91 -18.78
C ILE A 279 -4.01 2.03 -19.51
N GLU A 280 -4.45 1.78 -20.73
CA GLU A 280 -5.18 2.78 -21.51
C GLU A 280 -6.51 3.15 -20.85
N PRO A 281 -6.89 4.44 -20.78
CA PRO A 281 -8.10 4.88 -20.08
C PRO A 281 -9.38 4.18 -20.53
N GLU A 282 -9.53 3.91 -21.82
CA GLU A 282 -10.70 3.21 -22.38
C GLU A 282 -10.78 1.75 -21.91
N VAL A 283 -9.63 1.13 -21.62
CA VAL A 283 -9.58 -0.21 -21.04
C VAL A 283 -10.03 -0.15 -19.59
N VAL A 284 -9.54 0.84 -18.83
CA VAL A 284 -9.92 1.07 -17.43
C VAL A 284 -11.44 1.29 -17.32
N GLU A 285 -12.02 2.14 -18.14
CA GLU A 285 -13.48 2.39 -18.15
C GLU A 285 -14.28 1.11 -18.39
N ARG A 286 -13.86 0.27 -19.36
CA ARG A 286 -14.54 -1.00 -19.65
C ARG A 286 -14.47 -1.97 -18.48
N VAL A 287 -13.31 -2.10 -17.82
CA VAL A 287 -13.18 -3.04 -16.71
C VAL A 287 -13.91 -2.55 -15.46
N ILE A 288 -14.01 -1.25 -15.23
CA ILE A 288 -14.84 -0.66 -14.18
C ILE A 288 -16.32 -0.99 -14.42
N ALA A 289 -16.82 -0.75 -15.64
CA ALA A 289 -18.21 -1.05 -16.01
C ALA A 289 -18.52 -2.55 -15.83
N LEU A 290 -17.64 -3.42 -16.28
CA LEU A 290 -17.77 -4.86 -16.12
C LEU A 290 -17.77 -5.30 -14.65
N THR A 291 -16.88 -4.73 -13.85
CA THR A 291 -16.82 -5.03 -12.40
C THR A 291 -18.10 -4.60 -11.71
N LYS A 292 -18.64 -3.44 -12.04
CA LYS A 292 -19.90 -2.94 -11.49
C LYS A 292 -21.09 -3.84 -11.85
N GLU A 293 -21.15 -4.29 -13.11
CA GLU A 293 -22.16 -5.23 -13.59
C GLU A 293 -22.16 -6.55 -12.81
N LEU A 294 -20.96 -7.13 -12.63
CA LEU A 294 -20.81 -8.48 -12.07
C LEU A 294 -20.86 -8.53 -10.54
N SER A 295 -20.36 -7.50 -9.88
CA SER A 295 -20.24 -7.50 -8.41
C SER A 295 -21.54 -7.11 -7.70
N GLY A 296 -22.38 -6.30 -8.34
CA GLY A 296 -23.55 -5.69 -7.68
C GLY A 296 -23.19 -4.73 -6.54
N CYS A 297 -21.91 -4.40 -6.35
CA CYS A 297 -21.47 -3.46 -5.32
C CYS A 297 -21.93 -2.03 -5.61
N ARG A 298 -22.20 -1.29 -4.53
CA ARG A 298 -22.59 0.13 -4.66
C ARG A 298 -21.41 0.99 -5.10
N GLU A 299 -20.25 0.74 -4.52
CA GLU A 299 -19.04 1.54 -4.73
C GLU A 299 -17.96 0.64 -5.36
N VAL A 300 -17.66 0.91 -6.63
CA VAL A 300 -16.50 0.34 -7.33
C VAL A 300 -15.43 1.41 -7.34
N HIS A 301 -14.37 1.19 -6.57
CA HIS A 301 -13.26 2.12 -6.46
C HIS A 301 -12.18 1.76 -7.47
N HIS A 302 -11.76 2.72 -8.26
CA HIS A 302 -10.56 2.63 -9.08
C HIS A 302 -9.42 3.35 -8.37
N THR A 303 -8.32 2.65 -8.12
CA THR A 303 -7.13 3.20 -7.44
C THR A 303 -5.85 2.85 -8.18
N MET A 304 -4.83 3.68 -7.99
CA MET A 304 -3.47 3.43 -8.42
C MET A 304 -2.71 2.80 -7.24
N ALA A 305 -2.00 1.70 -7.48
CA ALA A 305 -1.06 1.16 -6.50
C ALA A 305 0.07 2.16 -6.22
N GLY A 306 0.54 2.23 -4.98
CA GLY A 306 1.71 3.01 -4.61
C GLY A 306 3.01 2.43 -5.19
N CYS A 307 4.10 3.20 -5.09
CA CYS A 307 5.39 2.78 -5.65
C CYS A 307 5.91 1.49 -5.04
N THR A 308 5.63 1.21 -3.76
CA THR A 308 6.03 -0.04 -3.11
C THR A 308 5.42 -1.25 -3.80
N VAL A 309 4.11 -1.25 -4.02
CA VAL A 309 3.40 -2.36 -4.68
C VAL A 309 3.79 -2.42 -6.15
N ALA A 310 3.81 -1.28 -6.84
CA ALA A 310 4.17 -1.16 -8.25
C ALA A 310 5.59 -1.65 -8.58
N THR A 311 6.56 -1.44 -7.66
CA THR A 311 7.94 -1.97 -7.76
C THR A 311 7.99 -3.49 -7.94
N HIS A 312 7.05 -4.20 -7.32
CA HIS A 312 7.01 -5.66 -7.38
C HIS A 312 6.06 -6.20 -8.44
N CYS A 313 4.98 -5.49 -8.74
CA CYS A 313 3.99 -5.92 -9.73
C CYS A 313 4.36 -5.55 -11.16
N GLY A 314 5.04 -4.43 -11.36
CA GLY A 314 5.34 -3.86 -12.67
C GLY A 314 4.14 -3.17 -13.33
N PRO A 315 4.36 -2.52 -14.48
CA PRO A 315 3.32 -1.81 -15.21
C PRO A 315 2.25 -2.77 -15.76
N LYS A 316 1.09 -2.22 -16.10
CA LYS A 316 -0.05 -2.96 -16.66
C LYS A 316 -0.51 -4.13 -15.78
N THR A 317 -0.38 -3.97 -14.46
CA THR A 317 -1.00 -4.88 -13.48
C THR A 317 -2.39 -4.37 -13.14
N LEU A 318 -3.37 -5.28 -13.10
CA LEU A 318 -4.74 -4.98 -12.67
C LEU A 318 -5.20 -5.99 -11.63
N GLY A 319 -5.63 -5.50 -10.47
CA GLY A 319 -6.18 -6.30 -9.38
C GLY A 319 -7.67 -6.07 -9.17
N VAL A 320 -8.36 -7.14 -8.74
CA VAL A 320 -9.74 -7.08 -8.21
C VAL A 320 -9.71 -7.56 -6.77
N LEU A 321 -10.14 -6.68 -5.86
CA LEU A 321 -10.05 -6.91 -4.44
C LEU A 321 -11.40 -6.62 -3.77
N PHE A 322 -11.90 -7.57 -3.00
CA PHE A 322 -13.22 -7.48 -2.37
C PHE A 322 -13.31 -8.38 -1.13
N ILE A 323 -14.38 -8.23 -0.37
CA ILE A 323 -14.70 -9.12 0.75
C ILE A 323 -15.78 -10.10 0.29
N GLU A 324 -15.58 -11.40 0.52
CA GLU A 324 -16.60 -12.44 0.31
C GLU A 324 -17.61 -12.43 1.50
N GLU A 325 -18.88 -12.75 1.24
CA GLU A 325 -19.92 -12.89 2.29
C GLU A 325 -19.66 -14.02 3.30
#